data_8fd3fee1042ce37577afd6b1a5e8b446
#
_entry.id   8fd3fee1042ce37577afd6b1a5e8b446
#
_cell.length_a   1.000
_cell.length_b   1.000
_cell.length_c   1.000
_cell.angle_alpha   90.00
_cell.angle_beta   90.00
_cell.angle_gamma   90.00
#
_symmetry.space_group_name_H-M   'P 1'
#
loop_
_entity.id
_entity.type
_entity.pdbx_description
1 polymer ?
#
loop_
_entity_poly.entity_id
_entity_poly.type
_entity_poly.pdbx_seq_one_letter_code
_entity_poly.pdbx_strand_id
1 'polypeptide(L)'
;MRSEFPTRKQVEKQKKMETVKRLKSDWRYPTTLLCIYGFFSTVKPLEPFLIPFLTGSDKNLTTEQVNNQIFPVWTYSYLSVLVPVFLLTDWVRYKPVVVFQAITLFVTTAMLLWANGVPAMQAMQFFYGVVTASEVAYFSYIYSVIDLKRYRKATSYSRSIQLLGYTVGSVLGQLLVSLNLMSYRNMLVFTLVLTGIALLTSCLLPMPQQSMFFHRKHTRQTTTTEGIESHADGTVDATERTIRSKVSLEETTDINVEKSTEKEKEEGKNTDKSEDLETVGGESCGQVLVQLWRDFRQCYSSRQLIYWSVWWALATCGYNQTVNYVQVLWEHVQPSQNVSIYNGGVEAVSNLMSAATAYGIGFTEVRWDQWGELALGSFSGLGAVALFLMTFIGNIWVCYTGYIVFKCLYMMLITIAMYQIAADLSMERYALVFGANNFGALVLQTIITSVVVDSRGLALSIIPQFTIYASYFSVIAVVFLLRGLFTIWRAKRNKRETTSSDISDSPGFVEHRL
;
A
#
# COMPACT_ATOMS: atom_id res chain seq x y z
N MET A 1 -33.36 -22.38 -49.32
CA MET A 1 -32.63 -22.09 -48.05
C MET A 1 -33.66 -21.69 -47.00
N ARG A 2 -33.98 -22.58 -46.07
CA ARG A 2 -34.85 -22.26 -44.93
C ARG A 2 -34.00 -21.58 -43.85
N SER A 3 -34.23 -20.31 -43.60
CA SER A 3 -33.67 -19.60 -42.43
C SER A 3 -34.41 -20.12 -41.18
N GLU A 4 -33.74 -20.91 -40.36
CA GLU A 4 -34.26 -21.33 -39.06
C GLU A 4 -34.32 -20.11 -38.14
N PHE A 5 -35.52 -19.69 -37.75
CA PHE A 5 -35.71 -18.67 -36.73
C PHE A 5 -35.27 -19.22 -35.36
N PRO A 6 -34.48 -18.48 -34.58
CA PRO A 6 -34.02 -18.94 -33.31
C PRO A 6 -35.19 -19.22 -32.35
N THR A 7 -35.20 -20.37 -31.72
CA THR A 7 -36.25 -20.76 -30.77
C THR A 7 -36.28 -19.82 -29.56
N ARG A 8 -37.48 -19.61 -28.98
CA ARG A 8 -37.68 -18.73 -27.79
C ARG A 8 -36.68 -18.99 -26.68
N LYS A 9 -36.27 -20.25 -26.46
CA LYS A 9 -35.22 -20.64 -25.50
C LYS A 9 -33.82 -20.16 -25.92
N GLN A 10 -33.51 -20.11 -27.19
CA GLN A 10 -32.23 -19.60 -27.71
C GLN A 10 -32.15 -18.09 -27.55
N VAL A 11 -33.22 -17.36 -27.83
CA VAL A 11 -33.32 -15.90 -27.64
C VAL A 11 -33.21 -15.54 -26.16
N GLU A 12 -33.86 -16.30 -25.26
CA GLU A 12 -33.79 -16.08 -23.82
C GLU A 12 -32.37 -16.37 -23.25
N LYS A 13 -31.71 -17.41 -23.73
CA LYS A 13 -30.33 -17.76 -23.42
C LYS A 13 -29.34 -16.68 -23.90
N GLN A 14 -29.59 -16.14 -25.09
CA GLN A 14 -28.78 -15.08 -25.67
C GLN A 14 -28.96 -13.78 -24.89
N LYS A 15 -30.18 -13.41 -24.53
CA LYS A 15 -30.51 -12.24 -23.71
C LYS A 15 -29.91 -12.32 -22.30
N LYS A 16 -29.97 -13.50 -21.67
CA LYS A 16 -29.25 -13.77 -20.40
C LYS A 16 -27.74 -13.62 -20.54
N MET A 17 -27.17 -14.13 -21.62
CA MET A 17 -25.73 -14.06 -21.88
C MET A 17 -25.27 -12.62 -22.15
N GLU A 18 -26.07 -11.80 -22.86
CA GLU A 18 -25.79 -10.38 -23.07
C GLU A 18 -25.92 -9.56 -21.78
N THR A 19 -26.91 -9.86 -20.94
CA THR A 19 -27.07 -9.24 -19.62
C THR A 19 -25.89 -9.57 -18.72
N VAL A 20 -25.42 -10.82 -18.70
CA VAL A 20 -24.23 -11.24 -17.95
C VAL A 20 -22.97 -10.59 -18.50
N LYS A 21 -22.83 -10.44 -19.82
CA LYS A 21 -21.70 -9.70 -20.44
C LYS A 21 -21.72 -8.22 -20.05
N ARG A 22 -22.89 -7.55 -20.08
CA ARG A 22 -23.05 -6.16 -19.64
C ARG A 22 -22.70 -5.98 -18.16
N LEU A 23 -23.19 -6.87 -17.29
CA LEU A 23 -22.86 -6.85 -15.86
C LEU A 23 -21.36 -7.05 -15.61
N LYS A 24 -20.70 -7.95 -16.36
CA LYS A 24 -19.26 -8.18 -16.25
C LYS A 24 -18.42 -7.02 -16.80
N SER A 25 -18.94 -6.20 -17.69
CA SER A 25 -18.26 -5.02 -18.24
C SER A 25 -18.45 -3.76 -17.38
N ASP A 26 -19.39 -3.76 -16.42
CA ASP A 26 -19.54 -2.67 -15.46
C ASP A 26 -18.45 -2.76 -14.37
N TRP A 27 -17.75 -1.67 -14.14
CA TRP A 27 -16.70 -1.55 -13.10
C TRP A 27 -17.18 -1.92 -11.69
N ARG A 28 -18.47 -1.82 -11.44
CA ARG A 28 -19.09 -2.15 -10.14
C ARG A 28 -19.00 -3.63 -9.83
N TYR A 29 -19.14 -4.50 -10.81
CA TYR A 29 -19.11 -5.95 -10.61
C TYR A 29 -17.77 -6.47 -10.07
N PRO A 30 -16.61 -6.22 -10.73
CA PRO A 30 -15.33 -6.64 -10.20
C PRO A 30 -14.98 -5.95 -8.87
N THR A 31 -15.35 -4.67 -8.69
CA THR A 31 -15.14 -3.95 -7.43
C THR A 31 -15.92 -4.57 -6.28
N THR A 32 -17.19 -4.90 -6.47
CA THR A 32 -18.02 -5.53 -5.44
C THR A 32 -17.48 -6.90 -5.05
N LEU A 33 -17.11 -7.74 -6.03
CA LEU A 33 -16.51 -9.05 -5.75
C LEU A 33 -15.19 -8.92 -4.99
N LEU A 34 -14.36 -7.95 -5.38
CA LEU A 34 -13.09 -7.70 -4.70
C LEU A 34 -13.32 -7.19 -3.26
N CYS A 35 -14.31 -6.35 -3.04
CA CYS A 35 -14.71 -5.91 -1.71
C CYS A 35 -15.22 -7.06 -0.84
N ILE A 36 -16.06 -7.96 -1.40
CA ILE A 36 -16.54 -9.15 -0.68
C ILE A 36 -15.36 -10.06 -0.31
N TYR A 37 -14.46 -10.33 -1.26
CA TYR A 37 -13.23 -11.08 -1.00
C TYR A 37 -12.39 -10.42 0.10
N GLY A 38 -12.13 -9.11 -0.02
CA GLY A 38 -11.34 -8.35 0.95
C GLY A 38 -11.95 -8.39 2.34
N PHE A 39 -13.26 -8.27 2.48
CA PHE A 39 -13.96 -8.38 3.76
C PHE A 39 -13.77 -9.76 4.40
N PHE A 40 -14.15 -10.82 3.70
CA PHE A 40 -14.09 -12.18 4.26
C PHE A 40 -12.66 -12.68 4.51
N SER A 41 -11.68 -12.20 3.75
CA SER A 41 -10.26 -12.54 3.98
C SER A 41 -9.65 -11.84 5.20
N THR A 42 -10.24 -10.72 5.65
CA THR A 42 -9.73 -9.91 6.77
C THR A 42 -10.49 -10.09 8.07
N VAL A 43 -11.70 -10.69 8.06
CA VAL A 43 -12.44 -11.01 9.30
C VAL A 43 -11.82 -12.23 9.96
N LYS A 44 -10.95 -12.00 10.94
CA LYS A 44 -10.19 -13.04 11.68
C LYS A 44 -10.34 -12.82 13.19
N PRO A 45 -11.40 -13.33 13.82
CA PRO A 45 -11.68 -13.07 15.25
C PRO A 45 -10.58 -13.55 16.20
N LEU A 46 -9.80 -14.58 15.83
CA LEU A 46 -8.72 -15.09 16.68
C LEU A 46 -7.44 -14.23 16.62
N GLU A 47 -7.24 -13.41 15.59
CA GLU A 47 -5.96 -12.69 15.38
C GLU A 47 -5.50 -11.87 16.61
N PRO A 48 -6.37 -11.13 17.33
CA PRO A 48 -6.00 -10.44 18.56
C PRO A 48 -5.67 -11.37 19.75
N PHE A 49 -6.03 -12.63 19.65
CA PHE A 49 -5.83 -13.66 20.70
C PHE A 49 -4.87 -14.77 20.25
N LEU A 50 -4.03 -14.49 19.23
CA LEU A 50 -3.15 -15.50 18.65
C LEU A 50 -2.11 -15.99 19.67
N ILE A 51 -1.51 -15.08 20.46
CA ILE A 51 -0.54 -15.47 21.49
C ILE A 51 -1.17 -16.34 22.57
N PRO A 52 -2.29 -15.94 23.23
CA PRO A 52 -3.01 -16.80 24.16
C PRO A 52 -3.38 -18.18 23.61
N PHE A 53 -3.74 -18.26 22.33
CA PHE A 53 -4.01 -19.55 21.66
C PHE A 53 -2.76 -20.40 21.49
N LEU A 54 -1.63 -19.82 21.09
CA LEU A 54 -0.39 -20.55 20.87
C LEU A 54 0.28 -20.98 22.17
N THR A 55 0.21 -20.16 23.24
CA THR A 55 0.82 -20.44 24.54
C THR A 55 -0.10 -21.19 25.50
N GLY A 56 -1.39 -21.20 25.22
CA GLY A 56 -2.39 -21.90 26.04
C GLY A 56 -2.44 -23.42 25.79
N SER A 57 -3.44 -24.06 26.38
CA SER A 57 -3.66 -25.52 26.31
C SER A 57 -3.86 -26.09 24.89
N ASP A 58 -4.23 -25.22 23.94
CA ASP A 58 -4.51 -25.64 22.57
C ASP A 58 -3.23 -26.04 21.81
N LYS A 59 -2.11 -25.35 22.02
CA LYS A 59 -0.83 -25.57 21.32
C LYS A 59 0.37 -25.84 22.23
N ASN A 60 0.30 -25.45 23.51
CA ASN A 60 1.34 -25.67 24.53
C ASN A 60 2.75 -25.21 24.10
N LEU A 61 2.84 -24.08 23.40
CA LEU A 61 4.12 -23.49 23.01
C LEU A 61 4.58 -22.49 24.08
N THR A 62 5.89 -22.35 24.26
CA THR A 62 6.42 -21.31 25.13
C THR A 62 6.40 -19.96 24.41
N THR A 63 6.26 -18.87 25.18
CA THR A 63 6.30 -17.49 24.64
C THR A 63 7.62 -17.26 23.89
N GLU A 64 8.73 -17.80 24.38
CA GLU A 64 10.03 -17.72 23.73
C GLU A 64 10.06 -18.45 22.37
N GLN A 65 9.50 -19.66 22.28
CA GLN A 65 9.39 -20.38 21.00
C GLN A 65 8.58 -19.59 19.98
N VAL A 66 7.46 -19.00 20.40
CA VAL A 66 6.62 -18.19 19.51
C VAL A 66 7.36 -16.93 19.06
N ASN A 67 7.98 -16.20 20.00
CA ASN A 67 8.67 -14.94 19.74
C ASN A 67 9.93 -15.12 18.88
N ASN A 68 10.81 -16.08 19.26
CA ASN A 68 12.16 -16.15 18.72
C ASN A 68 12.35 -17.21 17.62
N GLN A 69 11.43 -18.18 17.49
CA GLN A 69 11.58 -19.27 16.52
C GLN A 69 10.47 -19.29 15.46
N ILE A 70 9.24 -18.89 15.80
CA ILE A 70 8.10 -19.00 14.90
C ILE A 70 7.85 -17.69 14.13
N PHE A 71 7.70 -16.57 14.82
CA PHE A 71 7.37 -15.29 14.18
C PHE A 71 8.42 -14.76 13.20
N PRO A 72 9.74 -14.93 13.43
CA PRO A 72 10.75 -14.50 12.46
C PRO A 72 10.59 -15.12 11.07
N VAL A 73 10.08 -16.35 10.97
CA VAL A 73 9.90 -17.08 9.69
C VAL A 73 8.97 -16.32 8.75
N TRP A 74 7.92 -15.68 9.27
CA TRP A 74 7.03 -14.84 8.46
C TRP A 74 7.78 -13.69 7.77
N THR A 75 8.64 -12.97 8.50
CA THR A 75 9.40 -11.85 7.95
C THR A 75 10.35 -12.32 6.84
N TYR A 76 11.05 -13.43 7.05
CA TYR A 76 11.98 -14.01 6.06
C TYR A 76 11.25 -14.51 4.81
N SER A 77 10.14 -15.20 4.99
CA SER A 77 9.31 -15.67 3.90
C SER A 77 8.76 -14.50 3.08
N TYR A 78 8.22 -13.48 3.76
CA TYR A 78 7.67 -12.30 3.11
C TYR A 78 8.72 -11.60 2.23
N LEU A 79 9.92 -11.35 2.75
CA LEU A 79 11.00 -10.74 1.98
C LEU A 79 11.41 -11.60 0.78
N SER A 80 11.60 -12.91 0.99
CA SER A 80 12.07 -13.82 -0.06
C SER A 80 11.10 -13.96 -1.22
N VAL A 81 9.80 -13.89 -0.92
CA VAL A 81 8.72 -14.15 -1.89
C VAL A 81 8.18 -12.86 -2.53
N LEU A 82 8.38 -11.69 -1.90
CA LEU A 82 7.78 -10.43 -2.35
C LEU A 82 8.14 -10.06 -3.79
N VAL A 83 9.43 -10.10 -4.15
CA VAL A 83 9.88 -9.72 -5.50
C VAL A 83 9.43 -10.73 -6.57
N PRO A 84 9.62 -12.05 -6.39
CA PRO A 84 9.08 -13.04 -7.32
C PRO A 84 7.56 -12.92 -7.51
N VAL A 85 6.80 -12.76 -6.43
CA VAL A 85 5.33 -12.63 -6.50
C VAL A 85 4.91 -11.34 -7.20
N PHE A 86 5.59 -10.21 -6.95
CA PHE A 86 5.30 -8.96 -7.64
C PHE A 86 5.44 -9.09 -9.16
N LEU A 87 6.55 -9.68 -9.64
CA LEU A 87 6.78 -9.89 -11.08
C LEU A 87 5.80 -10.90 -11.66
N LEU A 88 5.58 -12.02 -10.95
CA LEU A 88 4.63 -13.05 -11.37
C LEU A 88 3.20 -12.50 -11.46
N THR A 89 2.81 -11.66 -10.51
CA THR A 89 1.48 -11.04 -10.43
C THR A 89 1.13 -10.28 -11.70
N ASP A 90 2.04 -9.46 -12.20
CA ASP A 90 1.81 -8.69 -13.43
C ASP A 90 1.85 -9.58 -14.68
N TRP A 91 2.77 -10.57 -14.72
CA TRP A 91 2.89 -11.49 -15.83
C TRP A 91 1.65 -12.38 -16.03
N VAL A 92 1.07 -12.93 -14.93
CA VAL A 92 -0.14 -13.78 -14.99
C VAL A 92 -1.46 -12.99 -14.90
N ARG A 93 -1.41 -11.65 -14.98
CA ARG A 93 -2.58 -10.76 -14.97
C ARG A 93 -3.42 -10.84 -13.70
N TYR A 94 -2.79 -10.78 -12.54
CA TYR A 94 -3.36 -10.57 -11.19
C TYR A 94 -4.32 -11.65 -10.68
N LYS A 95 -5.42 -12.01 -11.36
CA LYS A 95 -6.44 -12.95 -10.86
C LYS A 95 -5.86 -14.27 -10.36
N PRO A 96 -4.97 -14.98 -11.09
CA PRO A 96 -4.43 -16.26 -10.61
C PRO A 96 -3.70 -16.13 -9.27
N VAL A 97 -3.01 -15.00 -9.04
CA VAL A 97 -2.31 -14.74 -7.78
C VAL A 97 -3.27 -14.41 -6.65
N VAL A 98 -4.39 -13.70 -6.91
CA VAL A 98 -5.44 -13.47 -5.90
C VAL A 98 -6.10 -14.80 -5.49
N VAL A 99 -6.36 -15.70 -6.43
CA VAL A 99 -6.90 -17.04 -6.13
C VAL A 99 -5.86 -17.86 -5.35
N PHE A 100 -4.60 -17.83 -5.74
CA PHE A 100 -3.50 -18.48 -5.02
C PHE A 100 -3.37 -17.93 -3.60
N GLN A 101 -3.47 -16.63 -3.39
CA GLN A 101 -3.51 -15.99 -2.08
C GLN A 101 -4.65 -16.55 -1.21
N ALA A 102 -5.85 -16.65 -1.78
CA ALA A 102 -7.02 -17.18 -1.07
C ALA A 102 -6.84 -18.66 -0.68
N ILE A 103 -6.29 -19.49 -1.58
CA ILE A 103 -5.96 -20.90 -1.30
C ILE A 103 -4.93 -20.97 -0.17
N THR A 104 -3.85 -20.21 -0.27
CA THR A 104 -2.78 -20.22 0.73
C THR A 104 -3.29 -19.72 2.09
N LEU A 105 -4.16 -18.69 2.13
CA LEU A 105 -4.80 -18.21 3.34
C LEU A 105 -5.69 -19.30 3.99
N PHE A 106 -6.47 -20.02 3.20
CA PHE A 106 -7.28 -21.14 3.68
C PHE A 106 -6.39 -22.25 4.26
N VAL A 107 -5.31 -22.64 3.55
CA VAL A 107 -4.36 -23.66 4.01
C VAL A 107 -3.67 -23.22 5.31
N THR A 108 -3.21 -21.97 5.43
CA THR A 108 -2.58 -21.47 6.67
C THR A 108 -3.53 -21.50 7.86
N THR A 109 -4.80 -21.14 7.66
CA THR A 109 -5.83 -21.24 8.70
C THR A 109 -6.09 -22.70 9.10
N ALA A 110 -6.13 -23.60 8.14
CA ALA A 110 -6.25 -25.05 8.38
C ALA A 110 -5.04 -25.61 9.14
N MET A 111 -3.82 -25.21 8.76
CA MET A 111 -2.60 -25.60 9.48
C MET A 111 -2.62 -25.07 10.92
N LEU A 112 -3.02 -23.84 11.14
CA LEU A 112 -3.11 -23.26 12.48
C LEU A 112 -4.10 -24.07 13.36
N LEU A 113 -5.19 -24.60 12.77
CA LEU A 113 -6.20 -25.38 13.49
C LEU A 113 -5.68 -26.79 13.86
N TRP A 114 -5.07 -27.52 12.90
CA TRP A 114 -4.77 -28.95 13.09
C TRP A 114 -3.28 -29.26 13.35
N ALA A 115 -2.36 -28.46 12.85
CA ALA A 115 -0.94 -28.74 13.01
C ALA A 115 -0.43 -28.36 14.41
N ASN A 116 0.50 -29.14 14.96
CA ASN A 116 1.09 -28.91 16.28
C ASN A 116 2.63 -28.95 16.22
N GLY A 117 3.25 -28.30 17.19
CA GLY A 117 4.71 -28.23 17.34
C GLY A 117 5.35 -27.09 16.55
N VAL A 118 6.59 -26.76 16.96
CA VAL A 118 7.34 -25.61 16.40
C VAL A 118 7.56 -25.71 14.88
N PRO A 119 8.03 -26.84 14.30
CA PRO A 119 8.26 -26.92 12.86
C PRO A 119 6.99 -26.71 12.02
N ALA A 120 5.86 -27.20 12.49
CA ALA A 120 4.58 -27.05 11.79
C ALA A 120 4.09 -25.59 11.84
N MET A 121 4.30 -24.90 12.97
CA MET A 121 3.98 -23.48 13.09
C MET A 121 4.94 -22.61 12.28
N GLN A 122 6.21 -22.97 12.16
CA GLN A 122 7.16 -22.32 11.25
C GLN A 122 6.72 -22.47 9.78
N ALA A 123 6.31 -23.67 9.36
CA ALA A 123 5.78 -23.89 8.02
C ALA A 123 4.51 -23.06 7.77
N MET A 124 3.60 -22.98 8.74
CA MET A 124 2.42 -22.14 8.66
C MET A 124 2.80 -20.66 8.49
N GLN A 125 3.78 -20.15 9.25
CA GLN A 125 4.27 -18.78 9.13
C GLN A 125 4.95 -18.52 7.78
N PHE A 126 5.64 -19.51 7.22
CA PHE A 126 6.17 -19.40 5.86
C PHE A 126 5.06 -19.16 4.84
N PHE A 127 4.01 -19.97 4.86
CA PHE A 127 2.87 -19.80 3.96
C PHE A 127 2.12 -18.49 4.24
N TYR A 128 2.04 -18.04 5.49
CA TYR A 128 1.43 -16.75 5.82
C TYR A 128 2.24 -15.57 5.27
N GLY A 129 3.58 -15.67 5.22
CA GLY A 129 4.43 -14.71 4.51
C GLY A 129 4.15 -14.66 3.01
N VAL A 130 3.86 -15.82 2.39
CA VAL A 130 3.42 -15.89 0.98
C VAL A 130 2.06 -15.21 0.79
N VAL A 131 1.10 -15.39 1.70
CA VAL A 131 -0.20 -14.68 1.68
C VAL A 131 0.02 -13.17 1.71
N THR A 132 0.88 -12.70 2.61
CA THR A 132 1.16 -11.27 2.78
C THR A 132 1.84 -10.69 1.53
N ALA A 133 2.81 -11.39 0.95
CA ALA A 133 3.46 -10.98 -0.30
C ALA A 133 2.46 -10.90 -1.47
N SER A 134 1.50 -11.81 -1.51
CA SER A 134 0.49 -11.88 -2.57
C SER A 134 -0.59 -10.81 -2.46
N GLU A 135 -0.65 -10.05 -1.35
CA GLU A 135 -1.59 -8.93 -1.18
C GLU A 135 -1.37 -7.80 -2.21
N VAL A 136 -0.16 -7.70 -2.73
CA VAL A 136 0.14 -6.84 -3.89
C VAL A 136 -0.82 -7.10 -5.06
N ALA A 137 -1.19 -8.37 -5.32
CA ALA A 137 -2.11 -8.72 -6.40
C ALA A 137 -3.53 -8.19 -6.15
N TYR A 138 -3.99 -8.17 -4.91
CA TYR A 138 -5.30 -7.64 -4.54
C TYR A 138 -5.45 -6.16 -4.91
N PHE A 139 -4.48 -5.33 -4.53
CA PHE A 139 -4.52 -3.91 -4.85
C PHE A 139 -4.25 -3.62 -6.32
N SER A 140 -3.35 -4.36 -6.94
CA SER A 140 -3.00 -4.18 -8.35
C SER A 140 -4.08 -4.67 -9.32
N TYR A 141 -4.93 -5.62 -8.91
CA TYR A 141 -6.06 -6.11 -9.69
C TYR A 141 -7.03 -4.98 -10.10
N ILE A 142 -7.26 -4.01 -9.21
CA ILE A 142 -8.14 -2.87 -9.47
C ILE A 142 -7.65 -2.07 -10.68
N TYR A 143 -6.33 -1.84 -10.80
CA TYR A 143 -5.73 -1.09 -11.92
C TYR A 143 -5.98 -1.75 -13.28
N SER A 144 -6.08 -3.06 -13.31
CA SER A 144 -6.18 -3.83 -14.55
C SER A 144 -7.62 -3.97 -15.08
N VAL A 145 -8.63 -3.69 -14.23
CA VAL A 145 -10.04 -3.96 -14.55
C VAL A 145 -10.87 -2.67 -14.61
N ILE A 146 -10.38 -1.57 -14.03
CA ILE A 146 -11.14 -0.33 -13.87
C ILE A 146 -10.45 0.84 -14.56
N ASP A 147 -11.24 1.68 -15.25
CA ASP A 147 -10.76 2.91 -15.87
C ASP A 147 -10.14 3.86 -14.85
N LEU A 148 -9.08 4.58 -15.24
CA LEU A 148 -8.32 5.52 -14.42
C LEU A 148 -9.21 6.56 -13.71
N LYS A 149 -10.29 7.02 -14.36
CA LYS A 149 -11.25 7.99 -13.80
C LYS A 149 -11.97 7.47 -12.54
N ARG A 150 -12.16 6.16 -12.43
CA ARG A 150 -12.91 5.51 -11.33
C ARG A 150 -12.02 4.78 -10.33
N TYR A 151 -10.74 4.68 -10.66
CA TYR A 151 -9.73 3.98 -9.86
C TYR A 151 -9.68 4.45 -8.40
N ARG A 152 -9.65 5.77 -8.16
CA ARG A 152 -9.63 6.34 -6.79
C ARG A 152 -10.80 5.83 -5.94
N LYS A 153 -12.02 5.79 -6.52
CA LYS A 153 -13.21 5.31 -5.82
C LYS A 153 -13.11 3.82 -5.47
N ALA A 154 -12.71 3.00 -6.43
CA ALA A 154 -12.61 1.55 -6.23
C ALA A 154 -11.53 1.18 -5.20
N THR A 155 -10.37 1.83 -5.24
CA THR A 155 -9.30 1.64 -4.25
C THR A 155 -9.74 2.09 -2.86
N SER A 156 -10.42 3.22 -2.75
CA SER A 156 -10.97 3.70 -1.48
C SER A 156 -11.96 2.70 -0.90
N TYR A 157 -12.90 2.17 -1.70
CA TYR A 157 -13.86 1.15 -1.25
C TYR A 157 -13.16 -0.14 -0.80
N SER A 158 -12.19 -0.63 -1.58
CA SER A 158 -11.45 -1.85 -1.23
C SER A 158 -10.65 -1.71 0.07
N ARG A 159 -9.99 -0.58 0.28
CA ARG A 159 -9.29 -0.31 1.54
C ARG A 159 -10.22 -0.14 2.73
N SER A 160 -11.32 0.60 2.55
CA SER A 160 -12.30 0.82 3.62
C SER A 160 -12.95 -0.49 4.05
N ILE A 161 -13.27 -1.38 3.10
CA ILE A 161 -13.90 -2.66 3.41
C ILE A 161 -12.94 -3.63 4.12
N GLN A 162 -11.64 -3.61 3.79
CA GLN A 162 -10.63 -4.38 4.53
C GLN A 162 -10.50 -3.89 5.98
N LEU A 163 -10.41 -2.56 6.20
CA LEU A 163 -10.36 -1.98 7.54
C LEU A 163 -11.62 -2.32 8.34
N LEU A 164 -12.78 -2.29 7.69
CA LEU A 164 -14.04 -2.74 8.31
C LEU A 164 -13.96 -4.22 8.67
N GLY A 165 -13.43 -5.07 7.80
CA GLY A 165 -13.24 -6.50 8.07
C GLY A 165 -12.33 -6.76 9.29
N TYR A 166 -11.18 -6.09 9.38
CA TYR A 166 -10.31 -6.15 10.56
C TYR A 166 -11.03 -5.69 11.83
N THR A 167 -11.76 -4.57 11.76
CA THR A 167 -12.50 -4.04 12.91
C THR A 167 -13.60 -5.00 13.36
N VAL A 168 -14.40 -5.51 12.42
CA VAL A 168 -15.46 -6.49 12.71
C VAL A 168 -14.87 -7.77 13.29
N GLY A 169 -13.75 -8.27 12.72
CA GLY A 169 -13.05 -9.44 13.26
C GLY A 169 -12.60 -9.21 14.71
N SER A 170 -11.99 -8.08 15.00
CA SER A 170 -11.49 -7.75 16.35
C SER A 170 -12.61 -7.57 17.38
N VAL A 171 -13.69 -6.87 17.01
CA VAL A 171 -14.88 -6.72 17.88
C VAL A 171 -15.54 -8.06 18.15
N LEU A 172 -15.75 -8.85 17.09
CA LEU A 172 -16.35 -10.18 17.21
C LEU A 172 -15.50 -11.09 18.08
N GLY A 173 -14.18 -11.09 17.87
CA GLY A 173 -13.24 -11.84 18.71
C GLY A 173 -13.34 -11.45 20.18
N GLN A 174 -13.35 -10.14 20.47
CA GLN A 174 -13.50 -9.66 21.86
C GLN A 174 -14.82 -10.10 22.50
N LEU A 175 -15.93 -9.97 21.78
CA LEU A 175 -17.25 -10.38 22.30
C LEU A 175 -17.29 -11.89 22.56
N LEU A 176 -16.80 -12.70 21.64
CA LEU A 176 -16.78 -14.16 21.77
C LEU A 176 -15.94 -14.63 22.96
N VAL A 177 -14.80 -13.98 23.20
CA VAL A 177 -13.93 -14.29 24.36
C VAL A 177 -14.51 -13.74 25.66
N SER A 178 -14.94 -12.48 25.72
CA SER A 178 -15.42 -11.84 26.95
C SER A 178 -16.71 -12.46 27.47
N LEU A 179 -17.59 -12.94 26.59
CA LEU A 179 -18.84 -13.60 26.95
C LEU A 179 -18.69 -15.13 27.07
N ASN A 180 -17.48 -15.67 26.92
CA ASN A 180 -17.19 -17.11 26.93
C ASN A 180 -18.09 -17.93 25.99
N LEU A 181 -18.46 -17.34 24.82
CA LEU A 181 -19.37 -17.98 23.87
C LEU A 181 -18.70 -19.05 23.04
N MET A 182 -17.38 -18.90 22.75
CA MET A 182 -16.61 -19.81 21.91
C MET A 182 -15.19 -19.99 22.43
N SER A 183 -14.67 -21.24 22.32
CA SER A 183 -13.25 -21.51 22.50
C SER A 183 -12.42 -20.95 21.32
N TYR A 184 -11.14 -20.71 21.52
CA TYR A 184 -10.21 -20.28 20.48
C TYR A 184 -10.22 -21.20 19.27
N ARG A 185 -10.30 -22.52 19.50
CA ARG A 185 -10.41 -23.52 18.43
C ARG A 185 -11.67 -23.34 17.58
N ASN A 186 -12.82 -23.08 18.18
CA ASN A 186 -14.08 -22.84 17.46
C ASN A 186 -14.05 -21.51 16.69
N MET A 187 -13.37 -20.50 17.21
CA MET A 187 -13.12 -19.23 16.49
C MET A 187 -12.27 -19.45 15.24
N LEU A 188 -11.30 -20.39 15.29
CA LEU A 188 -10.55 -20.80 14.09
C LEU A 188 -11.39 -21.52 13.07
N VAL A 189 -12.29 -22.42 13.50
CA VAL A 189 -13.24 -23.10 12.58
C VAL A 189 -14.13 -22.05 11.90
N PHE A 190 -14.62 -21.07 12.66
CA PHE A 190 -15.37 -19.96 12.09
C PHE A 190 -14.55 -19.16 11.07
N THR A 191 -13.30 -18.83 11.39
CA THR A 191 -12.37 -18.17 10.46
C THR A 191 -12.12 -19.02 9.21
N LEU A 192 -12.02 -20.33 9.34
CA LEU A 192 -11.83 -21.25 8.21
C LEU A 192 -13.02 -21.22 7.25
N VAL A 193 -14.25 -21.14 7.77
CA VAL A 193 -15.46 -20.98 6.94
C VAL A 193 -15.41 -19.64 6.19
N LEU A 194 -15.04 -18.54 6.85
CA LEU A 194 -14.96 -17.21 6.23
C LEU A 194 -13.88 -17.17 5.13
N THR A 195 -12.71 -17.77 5.36
CA THR A 195 -11.66 -17.88 4.34
C THR A 195 -12.07 -18.78 3.19
N GLY A 196 -12.91 -19.80 3.43
CA GLY A 196 -13.56 -20.61 2.38
C GLY A 196 -14.50 -19.78 1.50
N ILE A 197 -15.31 -18.89 2.09
CA ILE A 197 -16.15 -17.94 1.34
C ILE A 197 -15.29 -16.98 0.53
N ALA A 198 -14.19 -16.47 1.10
CA ALA A 198 -13.23 -15.62 0.39
C ALA A 198 -12.63 -16.36 -0.82
N LEU A 199 -12.25 -17.64 -0.66
CA LEU A 199 -11.72 -18.46 -1.74
C LEU A 199 -12.75 -18.62 -2.89
N LEU A 200 -13.99 -18.96 -2.57
CA LEU A 200 -15.06 -19.05 -3.58
C LEU A 200 -15.28 -17.71 -4.31
N THR A 201 -15.26 -16.61 -3.57
CA THR A 201 -15.43 -15.28 -4.15
C THR A 201 -14.25 -14.91 -5.07
N SER A 202 -13.02 -15.26 -4.72
CA SER A 202 -11.84 -15.01 -5.55
C SER A 202 -11.90 -15.73 -6.90
N CYS A 203 -12.47 -16.94 -6.93
CA CYS A 203 -12.67 -17.70 -8.18
C CYS A 203 -13.65 -17.02 -9.15
N LEU A 204 -14.63 -16.26 -8.61
CA LEU A 204 -15.63 -15.54 -9.41
C LEU A 204 -15.11 -14.24 -10.04
N LEU A 205 -13.95 -13.73 -9.61
CA LEU A 205 -13.35 -12.52 -10.19
C LEU A 205 -13.16 -12.67 -11.71
N PRO A 206 -13.46 -11.64 -12.51
CA PRO A 206 -13.18 -11.67 -13.96
C PRO A 206 -11.67 -11.65 -14.23
N MET A 207 -11.24 -12.28 -15.34
CA MET A 207 -9.84 -12.26 -15.77
C MET A 207 -9.52 -10.91 -16.42
N PRO A 208 -8.51 -10.15 -15.97
CA PRO A 208 -8.09 -8.91 -16.59
C PRO A 208 -7.50 -9.13 -17.99
N GLN A 209 -7.74 -8.20 -18.91
CA GLN A 209 -7.18 -8.25 -20.26
C GLN A 209 -5.81 -7.55 -20.36
N GLN A 210 -5.51 -6.64 -19.44
CA GLN A 210 -4.31 -5.82 -19.43
C GLN A 210 -3.54 -5.99 -18.12
N SER A 211 -2.23 -5.80 -18.18
CA SER A 211 -1.38 -5.66 -17.00
C SER A 211 -0.60 -4.34 -17.06
N MET A 212 0.03 -3.97 -15.95
CA MET A 212 0.66 -2.66 -15.81
C MET A 212 1.97 -2.57 -16.61
N PHE A 213 2.75 -3.66 -16.68
CA PHE A 213 4.09 -3.68 -17.27
C PHE A 213 4.18 -4.62 -18.48
N PHE A 214 3.77 -5.89 -18.36
CA PHE A 214 4.00 -6.91 -19.38
C PHE A 214 2.97 -6.94 -20.52
N HIS A 215 1.74 -6.47 -20.31
CA HIS A 215 0.66 -6.51 -21.32
C HIS A 215 0.02 -5.12 -21.47
N ARG A 216 0.84 -4.11 -21.69
CA ARG A 216 0.41 -2.72 -21.87
C ARG A 216 -0.12 -2.51 -23.29
N LYS A 217 -1.31 -1.89 -23.44
CA LYS A 217 -1.74 -1.39 -24.73
C LYS A 217 -0.94 -0.14 -25.08
N HIS A 218 -0.14 -0.19 -26.13
CA HIS A 218 0.41 1.00 -26.77
C HIS A 218 -0.75 1.79 -27.39
N THR A 219 -1.17 2.86 -26.74
CA THR A 219 -2.01 3.86 -27.38
C THR A 219 -1.11 4.68 -28.30
N ARG A 220 -1.07 4.30 -29.58
CA ARG A 220 -0.46 5.11 -30.63
C ARG A 220 -1.21 6.43 -30.66
N GLN A 221 -0.63 7.51 -30.17
CA GLN A 221 -1.10 8.86 -30.45
C GLN A 221 -0.92 9.10 -31.94
N THR A 222 -1.99 8.88 -32.71
CA THR A 222 -2.11 9.34 -34.08
C THR A 222 -2.25 10.87 -33.98
N THR A 223 -1.16 11.59 -34.20
CA THR A 223 -1.20 13.03 -34.41
C THR A 223 -1.87 13.25 -35.76
N THR A 224 -3.20 13.40 -35.74
CA THR A 224 -3.93 13.86 -36.91
C THR A 224 -3.68 15.37 -37.01
N THR A 225 -2.81 15.73 -37.94
CA THR A 225 -2.66 17.10 -38.43
C THR A 225 -3.90 17.39 -39.28
N GLU A 226 -4.98 17.88 -38.67
CA GLU A 226 -6.07 18.47 -39.42
C GLU A 226 -5.78 19.95 -39.67
N GLY A 227 -5.84 20.31 -40.92
CA GLY A 227 -5.56 21.62 -41.45
C GLY A 227 -6.54 22.68 -40.92
N ILE A 228 -5.96 23.85 -40.73
CA ILE A 228 -6.64 25.10 -40.39
C ILE A 228 -7.39 25.56 -41.64
N GLU A 229 -8.70 25.51 -41.64
CA GLU A 229 -9.53 26.40 -42.45
C GLU A 229 -10.27 27.38 -41.54
N SER A 230 -10.01 28.64 -41.81
CA SER A 230 -10.58 29.83 -41.16
C SER A 230 -12.03 30.03 -41.54
N HIS A 231 -12.93 30.22 -40.57
CA HIS A 231 -14.06 31.13 -40.71
C HIS A 231 -14.34 31.85 -39.38
N ALA A 232 -14.36 33.15 -39.50
CA ALA A 232 -14.74 34.10 -38.45
C ALA A 232 -16.27 34.07 -38.24
N ASP A 233 -16.73 34.13 -37.02
CA ASP A 233 -17.69 35.12 -36.53
C ASP A 233 -18.11 34.89 -35.06
N GLY A 234 -18.19 35.99 -34.29
CA GLY A 234 -19.26 36.31 -33.33
C GLY A 234 -19.14 35.88 -31.85
N THR A 235 -18.52 36.78 -31.05
CA THR A 235 -18.96 37.29 -29.71
C THR A 235 -19.40 36.40 -28.55
N VAL A 236 -18.79 36.74 -27.35
CA VAL A 236 -19.30 36.67 -25.96
C VAL A 236 -19.11 35.32 -25.23
N ASP A 237 -18.19 35.16 -24.28
CA ASP A 237 -18.31 35.54 -22.87
C ASP A 237 -17.00 35.32 -22.08
N ALA A 238 -16.68 36.28 -21.26
CA ALA A 238 -15.39 36.37 -20.55
C ALA A 238 -15.54 35.95 -19.09
N THR A 239 -15.59 34.65 -18.78
CA THR A 239 -15.53 34.22 -17.36
C THR A 239 -14.89 32.84 -17.13
N GLU A 240 -14.51 32.09 -18.17
CA GLU A 240 -13.95 30.73 -18.02
C GLU A 240 -12.48 30.59 -18.41
N ARG A 241 -11.73 31.68 -18.58
CA ARG A 241 -10.33 31.66 -19.06
C ARG A 241 -9.23 31.71 -18.02
N THR A 242 -9.53 31.69 -16.73
CA THR A 242 -8.48 31.86 -15.71
C THR A 242 -7.92 30.55 -15.12
N ILE A 243 -8.45 29.39 -15.47
CA ILE A 243 -7.97 28.08 -14.93
C ILE A 243 -7.19 27.25 -15.95
N ARG A 244 -7.15 27.67 -17.23
CA ARG A 244 -6.50 26.87 -18.28
C ARG A 244 -5.11 27.35 -18.74
N SER A 245 -4.58 28.42 -18.19
CA SER A 245 -3.33 29.06 -18.64
C SER A 245 -2.10 28.82 -17.77
N LYS A 246 -2.13 27.82 -16.86
CA LYS A 246 -0.97 27.48 -16.02
C LYS A 246 -0.34 26.09 -16.28
N VAL A 247 -0.72 25.40 -17.34
CA VAL A 247 -0.21 24.05 -17.65
C VAL A 247 0.59 23.96 -18.98
N SER A 248 0.79 25.06 -19.70
CA SER A 248 1.50 25.01 -20.99
C SER A 248 2.49 26.13 -21.17
N LEU A 249 3.48 26.23 -20.29
CA LEU A 249 4.67 27.06 -20.55
C LEU A 249 5.85 26.52 -19.72
N GLU A 250 6.44 25.41 -20.16
CA GLU A 250 7.82 25.02 -19.85
C GLU A 250 8.16 23.76 -20.63
N GLU A 251 8.33 23.92 -21.96
CA GLU A 251 9.09 22.96 -22.77
C GLU A 251 9.43 23.59 -24.11
N THR A 252 10.41 24.47 -24.10
CA THR A 252 11.24 24.78 -25.29
C THR A 252 12.52 25.46 -24.83
N THR A 253 13.62 24.72 -24.84
CA THR A 253 14.93 25.23 -25.26
C THR A 253 15.90 24.08 -25.50
N ASP A 254 16.29 24.00 -26.76
CA ASP A 254 17.61 23.67 -27.33
C ASP A 254 18.22 22.29 -27.17
N ILE A 255 18.42 21.66 -28.31
CA ILE A 255 19.77 21.42 -28.86
C ILE A 255 19.66 21.06 -30.37
N ASN A 256 20.28 21.93 -31.16
CA ASN A 256 20.61 21.76 -32.59
C ASN A 256 21.81 20.81 -32.80
N VAL A 257 21.98 20.46 -34.13
CA VAL A 257 23.18 19.96 -34.82
C VAL A 257 23.29 18.43 -34.84
N GLU A 258 23.32 17.74 -35.98
CA GLU A 258 23.99 18.00 -37.28
C GLU A 258 23.42 17.11 -38.39
N LYS A 259 23.43 17.64 -39.59
CA LYS A 259 23.16 16.99 -40.87
C LYS A 259 24.26 16.00 -41.27
N SER A 260 23.91 14.90 -41.95
CA SER A 260 24.59 14.50 -43.16
C SER A 260 23.71 13.66 -44.09
N THR A 261 23.75 14.05 -45.29
CA THR A 261 23.11 13.68 -46.55
C THR A 261 23.61 12.35 -47.10
N GLU A 262 22.74 11.60 -47.80
CA GLU A 262 22.89 11.01 -49.15
C GLU A 262 21.75 10.03 -49.43
N LYS A 263 20.91 10.35 -50.33
CA LYS A 263 20.64 10.13 -51.77
C LYS A 263 20.37 8.69 -52.23
N GLU A 264 19.19 8.58 -52.85
CA GLU A 264 18.78 7.79 -54.03
C GLU A 264 18.64 6.27 -53.86
N LYS A 265 17.57 5.60 -54.28
CA LYS A 265 16.85 5.63 -55.56
C LYS A 265 15.51 4.86 -55.48
N GLU A 266 14.56 5.27 -56.28
CA GLU A 266 13.33 4.60 -56.65
C GLU A 266 13.52 3.21 -57.24
N GLU A 267 12.58 2.29 -56.96
CA GLU A 267 11.85 1.54 -57.99
C GLU A 267 10.70 0.76 -57.34
N GLY A 268 9.49 0.92 -57.92
CA GLY A 268 8.27 0.31 -57.46
C GLY A 268 8.15 -1.15 -57.86
N LYS A 269 7.29 -1.85 -57.12
CA LYS A 269 6.33 -2.85 -57.68
C LYS A 269 5.26 -3.23 -56.69
N ASN A 270 4.05 -3.13 -57.14
CA ASN A 270 2.85 -3.73 -56.56
C ASN A 270 3.06 -5.23 -56.21
N THR A 271 2.50 -5.68 -55.10
CA THR A 271 1.46 -6.71 -55.03
C THR A 271 1.24 -7.21 -53.60
N ASP A 272 0.02 -7.49 -53.33
CA ASP A 272 -0.58 -8.38 -52.33
C ASP A 272 -0.71 -7.91 -50.88
N LYS A 273 -1.97 -7.63 -50.57
CA LYS A 273 -2.55 -7.69 -49.23
C LYS A 273 -2.40 -9.09 -48.69
N SER A 274 -1.47 -9.27 -47.76
CA SER A 274 -1.56 -10.27 -46.73
C SER A 274 -1.86 -9.53 -45.43
N GLU A 275 -2.97 -9.86 -44.79
CA GLU A 275 -3.29 -9.48 -43.43
C GLU A 275 -2.25 -10.09 -42.53
N ASP A 276 -1.18 -9.35 -42.25
CA ASP A 276 -0.26 -9.70 -41.17
C ASP A 276 -0.99 -9.51 -39.85
N LEU A 277 -1.38 -10.65 -39.30
CA LEU A 277 -1.76 -10.82 -37.91
C LEU A 277 -0.51 -10.53 -37.07
N GLU A 278 -0.26 -9.24 -36.78
CA GLU A 278 0.82 -8.84 -35.87
C GLU A 278 0.57 -9.51 -34.52
N THR A 279 1.33 -10.56 -34.29
CA THR A 279 1.52 -11.16 -32.96
C THR A 279 1.89 -10.05 -32.01
N VAL A 280 1.06 -9.83 -31.00
CA VAL A 280 1.32 -8.97 -29.86
C VAL A 280 2.54 -9.54 -29.13
N GLY A 281 3.73 -9.11 -29.55
CA GLY A 281 4.98 -9.44 -28.90
C GLY A 281 4.99 -8.82 -27.50
N GLY A 282 4.88 -9.65 -26.46
CA GLY A 282 5.08 -9.20 -25.09
C GLY A 282 6.50 -8.65 -24.95
N GLU A 283 6.65 -7.49 -24.29
CA GLU A 283 7.97 -6.92 -24.00
C GLU A 283 8.82 -7.95 -23.25
N SER A 284 10.10 -8.07 -23.63
CA SER A 284 11.02 -8.97 -22.95
C SER A 284 11.17 -8.56 -21.49
N CYS A 285 11.16 -9.53 -20.56
CA CYS A 285 11.31 -9.29 -19.12
C CYS A 285 12.50 -8.40 -18.79
N GLY A 286 13.60 -8.50 -19.55
CA GLY A 286 14.78 -7.65 -19.41
C GLY A 286 14.51 -6.18 -19.76
N GLN A 287 13.71 -5.90 -20.78
CA GLN A 287 13.36 -4.53 -21.17
C GLN A 287 12.49 -3.86 -20.11
N VAL A 288 11.51 -4.58 -19.58
CA VAL A 288 10.65 -4.10 -18.48
C VAL A 288 11.48 -3.78 -17.23
N LEU A 289 12.41 -4.63 -16.84
CA LEU A 289 13.29 -4.41 -15.69
C LEU A 289 14.20 -3.19 -15.88
N VAL A 290 14.77 -3.01 -17.09
CA VAL A 290 15.61 -1.83 -17.42
C VAL A 290 14.77 -0.55 -17.36
N GLN A 291 13.55 -0.58 -17.87
CA GLN A 291 12.63 0.55 -17.78
C GLN A 291 12.29 0.90 -16.34
N LEU A 292 11.90 -0.10 -15.52
CA LEU A 292 11.61 0.09 -14.09
C LEU A 292 12.82 0.69 -13.34
N TRP A 293 14.04 0.22 -13.66
CA TRP A 293 15.24 0.77 -13.05
C TRP A 293 15.51 2.23 -13.46
N ARG A 294 15.26 2.58 -14.72
CA ARG A 294 15.38 3.96 -15.22
C ARG A 294 14.38 4.88 -14.53
N ASP A 295 13.11 4.46 -14.46
CA ASP A 295 12.04 5.21 -13.80
C ASP A 295 12.32 5.37 -12.29
N PHE A 296 12.78 4.31 -11.63
CA PHE A 296 13.22 4.34 -10.24
C PHE A 296 14.32 5.39 -10.02
N ARG A 297 15.39 5.34 -10.81
CA ARG A 297 16.49 6.30 -10.70
C ARG A 297 16.03 7.74 -10.94
N GLN A 298 15.13 7.95 -11.88
CA GLN A 298 14.57 9.28 -12.16
C GLN A 298 13.71 9.79 -11.00
N CYS A 299 12.87 8.96 -10.40
CA CYS A 299 12.06 9.34 -9.22
C CYS A 299 12.96 9.74 -8.05
N TYR A 300 13.96 8.93 -7.72
CA TYR A 300 14.88 9.21 -6.59
C TYR A 300 15.96 10.24 -6.90
N SER A 301 15.84 11.00 -7.97
CA SER A 301 16.64 12.21 -8.24
C SER A 301 16.20 13.40 -7.37
N SER A 302 14.95 13.46 -6.94
CA SER A 302 14.42 14.51 -6.06
C SER A 302 14.86 14.31 -4.61
N ARG A 303 15.57 15.29 -4.02
CA ARG A 303 15.99 15.26 -2.61
C ARG A 303 14.80 15.18 -1.64
N GLN A 304 13.71 15.87 -1.95
CA GLN A 304 12.52 15.87 -1.12
C GLN A 304 11.89 14.48 -1.06
N LEU A 305 11.74 13.83 -2.22
CA LEU A 305 11.21 12.47 -2.31
C LEU A 305 12.08 11.48 -1.53
N ILE A 306 13.41 11.61 -1.58
CA ILE A 306 14.33 10.74 -0.81
C ILE A 306 14.05 10.84 0.70
N TYR A 307 13.88 12.04 1.26
CA TYR A 307 13.63 12.19 2.70
C TYR A 307 12.31 11.57 3.14
N TRP A 308 11.23 11.78 2.36
CA TRP A 308 9.94 11.14 2.63
C TRP A 308 10.01 9.61 2.52
N SER A 309 10.72 9.11 1.51
CA SER A 309 10.92 7.68 1.29
C SER A 309 11.77 7.03 2.38
N VAL A 310 12.84 7.68 2.82
CA VAL A 310 13.70 7.19 3.92
C VAL A 310 12.90 7.13 5.23
N TRP A 311 12.16 8.20 5.57
CA TRP A 311 11.28 8.16 6.74
C TRP A 311 10.26 7.03 6.63
N TRP A 312 9.62 6.88 5.46
CA TRP A 312 8.66 5.79 5.22
C TRP A 312 9.28 4.42 5.52
N ALA A 313 10.41 4.11 4.92
CA ALA A 313 11.06 2.81 5.09
C ALA A 313 11.45 2.56 6.57
N LEU A 314 12.03 3.56 7.23
CA LEU A 314 12.41 3.47 8.64
C LEU A 314 11.18 3.33 9.56
N ALA A 315 10.20 4.21 9.43
CA ALA A 315 9.02 4.20 10.30
C ALA A 315 8.16 2.95 10.09
N THR A 316 8.00 2.48 8.84
CA THR A 316 7.26 1.25 8.53
C THR A 316 7.95 0.02 9.09
N CYS A 317 9.29 -0.04 9.03
CA CYS A 317 10.05 -1.10 9.67
C CYS A 317 9.76 -1.19 11.17
N GLY A 318 9.89 -0.08 11.90
CA GLY A 318 9.65 -0.04 13.35
C GLY A 318 8.18 -0.29 13.71
N TYR A 319 7.25 0.22 12.90
CA TYR A 319 5.82 -0.04 13.06
C TYR A 319 5.49 -1.54 12.93
N ASN A 320 5.99 -2.18 11.88
CA ASN A 320 5.77 -3.60 11.66
C ASN A 320 6.36 -4.45 12.81
N GLN A 321 7.56 -4.10 13.30
CA GLN A 321 8.14 -4.77 14.45
C GLN A 321 7.25 -4.62 15.70
N THR A 322 6.80 -3.42 15.99
CA THR A 322 5.92 -3.17 17.14
C THR A 322 4.62 -3.96 17.05
N VAL A 323 3.92 -3.90 15.90
CA VAL A 323 2.62 -4.57 15.72
C VAL A 323 2.76 -6.09 15.77
N ASN A 324 3.82 -6.65 15.20
CA ASN A 324 4.03 -8.10 15.19
C ASN A 324 4.30 -8.68 16.59
N TYR A 325 4.95 -7.92 17.45
CA TYR A 325 5.38 -8.43 18.77
C TYR A 325 4.62 -7.83 19.96
N VAL A 326 3.70 -6.89 19.74
CA VAL A 326 2.96 -6.23 20.84
C VAL A 326 2.13 -7.19 21.68
N GLN A 327 1.53 -8.21 21.06
CA GLN A 327 0.76 -9.21 21.81
C GLN A 327 1.66 -10.03 22.75
N VAL A 328 2.92 -10.27 22.39
CA VAL A 328 3.91 -10.92 23.26
C VAL A 328 4.22 -10.03 24.46
N LEU A 329 4.32 -8.70 24.25
CA LEU A 329 4.48 -7.74 25.35
C LEU A 329 3.26 -7.75 26.28
N TRP A 330 2.05 -7.76 25.74
CA TRP A 330 0.81 -7.81 26.55
C TRP A 330 0.74 -9.08 27.37
N GLU A 331 1.07 -10.24 26.79
CA GLU A 331 1.11 -11.51 27.50
C GLU A 331 2.19 -11.55 28.58
N HIS A 332 3.33 -10.86 28.37
CA HIS A 332 4.38 -10.71 29.38
C HIS A 332 3.93 -9.83 30.56
N VAL A 333 3.24 -8.71 30.29
CA VAL A 333 2.76 -7.77 31.33
C VAL A 333 1.58 -8.36 32.09
N GLN A 334 0.67 -9.03 31.42
CA GLN A 334 -0.53 -9.63 32.01
C GLN A 334 -0.84 -10.97 31.33
N PRO A 335 -0.39 -12.10 31.92
CA PRO A 335 -0.67 -13.42 31.39
C PRO A 335 -2.18 -13.70 31.27
N SER A 336 -2.60 -14.14 30.08
CA SER A 336 -4.00 -14.36 29.72
C SER A 336 -4.71 -15.46 30.51
N GLN A 337 -3.94 -16.36 31.14
CA GLN A 337 -4.48 -17.49 31.93
C GLN A 337 -5.18 -17.05 33.23
N ASN A 338 -4.84 -15.88 33.76
CA ASN A 338 -5.27 -15.44 35.09
C ASN A 338 -6.30 -14.30 35.09
N VAL A 339 -6.46 -13.57 33.98
CA VAL A 339 -7.28 -12.35 33.95
C VAL A 339 -7.93 -12.16 32.59
N SER A 340 -9.07 -11.44 32.56
CA SER A 340 -9.74 -11.04 31.32
C SER A 340 -8.83 -10.14 30.47
N ILE A 341 -8.72 -10.47 29.19
CA ILE A 341 -7.91 -9.73 28.21
C ILE A 341 -8.80 -8.97 27.23
N TYR A 342 -8.35 -7.77 26.84
CA TYR A 342 -9.09 -6.86 25.97
C TYR A 342 -8.39 -6.59 24.62
N ASN A 343 -7.53 -7.49 24.20
CA ASN A 343 -6.71 -7.36 22.99
C ASN A 343 -7.55 -7.03 21.74
N GLY A 344 -8.68 -7.72 21.56
CA GLY A 344 -9.57 -7.47 20.44
C GLY A 344 -10.22 -6.08 20.47
N GLY A 345 -10.62 -5.61 21.68
CA GLY A 345 -11.14 -4.26 21.86
C GLY A 345 -10.10 -3.19 21.53
N VAL A 346 -8.85 -3.38 21.97
CA VAL A 346 -7.73 -2.48 21.67
C VAL A 346 -7.43 -2.42 20.17
N GLU A 347 -7.41 -3.56 19.49
CA GLU A 347 -7.23 -3.60 18.02
C GLU A 347 -8.38 -2.90 17.30
N ALA A 348 -9.62 -3.14 17.69
CA ALA A 348 -10.78 -2.48 17.09
C ALA A 348 -10.73 -0.94 17.26
N VAL A 349 -10.48 -0.46 18.48
CA VAL A 349 -10.37 0.97 18.77
C VAL A 349 -9.20 1.59 18.04
N SER A 350 -8.04 0.94 18.00
CA SER A 350 -6.86 1.43 17.31
C SER A 350 -7.09 1.55 15.80
N ASN A 351 -7.79 0.59 15.18
CA ASN A 351 -8.13 0.63 13.75
C ASN A 351 -9.12 1.76 13.43
N LEU A 352 -10.17 1.94 14.24
CA LEU A 352 -11.15 3.02 14.07
C LEU A 352 -10.52 4.40 14.26
N MET A 353 -9.71 4.60 15.30
CA MET A 353 -9.03 5.86 15.54
C MET A 353 -8.01 6.17 14.45
N SER A 354 -7.27 5.15 13.98
CA SER A 354 -6.33 5.30 12.86
C SER A 354 -7.05 5.69 11.57
N ALA A 355 -8.20 5.10 11.28
CA ALA A 355 -9.02 5.49 10.14
C ALA A 355 -9.54 6.93 10.25
N ALA A 356 -10.02 7.32 11.44
CA ALA A 356 -10.49 8.67 11.71
C ALA A 356 -9.37 9.72 11.57
N THR A 357 -8.16 9.44 12.09
CA THR A 357 -7.01 10.35 11.94
C THR A 357 -6.55 10.46 10.49
N ALA A 358 -6.46 9.35 9.75
CA ALA A 358 -6.11 9.37 8.34
C ALA A 358 -7.15 10.13 7.49
N TYR A 359 -8.44 9.98 7.80
CA TYR A 359 -9.51 10.74 7.16
C TYR A 359 -9.42 12.23 7.50
N GLY A 360 -9.17 12.58 8.77
CA GLY A 360 -9.04 13.96 9.25
C GLY A 360 -7.91 14.74 8.56
N ILE A 361 -6.80 14.08 8.21
CA ILE A 361 -5.69 14.70 7.46
C ILE A 361 -6.15 15.23 6.09
N GLY A 362 -7.12 14.57 5.44
CA GLY A 362 -7.66 15.00 4.14
C GLY A 362 -8.36 16.37 4.18
N PHE A 363 -8.74 16.86 5.37
CA PHE A 363 -9.37 18.17 5.56
C PHE A 363 -8.40 19.26 6.06
N THR A 364 -7.14 18.89 6.30
CA THR A 364 -6.16 19.87 6.79
C THR A 364 -5.54 20.64 5.63
N GLU A 365 -5.61 21.97 5.67
CA GLU A 365 -4.98 22.90 4.71
C GLU A 365 -3.52 23.24 5.10
N VAL A 366 -2.85 22.36 5.80
CA VAL A 366 -1.47 22.58 6.25
C VAL A 366 -0.51 22.45 5.06
N ARG A 367 0.41 23.42 4.94
CA ARG A 367 1.49 23.36 3.95
C ARG A 367 2.56 22.36 4.38
N TRP A 368 2.36 21.11 4.03
CA TRP A 368 3.26 20.02 4.40
C TRP A 368 4.68 20.15 3.84
N ASP A 369 4.86 20.91 2.75
CA ASP A 369 6.19 21.20 2.19
C ASP A 369 7.11 21.92 3.18
N GLN A 370 6.55 22.73 4.09
CA GLN A 370 7.31 23.48 5.08
C GLN A 370 7.33 22.82 6.46
N TRP A 371 6.20 22.23 6.87
CA TRP A 371 6.01 21.70 8.23
C TRP A 371 6.12 20.18 8.30
N GLY A 372 6.12 19.49 7.15
CA GLY A 372 6.06 18.03 7.09
C GLY A 372 7.24 17.36 7.80
N GLU A 373 8.47 17.77 7.54
CA GLU A 373 9.66 17.20 8.17
C GLU A 373 9.65 17.39 9.71
N LEU A 374 9.18 18.55 10.18
CA LEU A 374 9.03 18.82 11.62
C LEU A 374 7.94 17.92 12.23
N ALA A 375 6.81 17.73 11.53
CA ALA A 375 5.74 16.84 11.95
C ALA A 375 6.23 15.40 12.03
N LEU A 376 6.98 14.93 11.02
CA LEU A 376 7.58 13.59 11.03
C LEU A 376 8.46 13.37 12.28
N GLY A 377 9.31 14.34 12.61
CA GLY A 377 10.17 14.26 13.78
C GLY A 377 9.39 14.30 15.10
N SER A 378 8.50 15.29 15.28
CA SER A 378 7.75 15.49 16.52
C SER A 378 6.83 14.32 16.85
N PHE A 379 6.04 13.86 15.88
CA PHE A 379 5.11 12.76 16.11
C PHE A 379 5.81 11.40 16.20
N SER A 380 6.93 11.19 15.50
CA SER A 380 7.78 10.01 15.73
C SER A 380 8.37 10.00 17.14
N GLY A 381 8.71 11.17 17.70
CA GLY A 381 9.14 11.32 19.08
C GLY A 381 8.05 10.97 20.09
N LEU A 382 6.82 11.43 19.86
CA LEU A 382 5.68 11.02 20.69
C LEU A 382 5.42 9.51 20.61
N GLY A 383 5.59 8.90 19.44
CA GLY A 383 5.54 7.45 19.25
C GLY A 383 6.63 6.72 20.07
N ALA A 384 7.85 7.25 20.08
CA ALA A 384 8.93 6.71 20.90
C ALA A 384 8.61 6.77 22.40
N VAL A 385 8.07 7.89 22.89
CA VAL A 385 7.61 8.03 24.27
C VAL A 385 6.53 7.01 24.61
N ALA A 386 5.54 6.82 23.73
CA ALA A 386 4.50 5.82 23.93
C ALA A 386 5.10 4.40 24.06
N LEU A 387 6.07 4.04 23.23
CA LEU A 387 6.76 2.75 23.29
C LEU A 387 7.57 2.58 24.59
N PHE A 388 8.27 3.62 25.07
CA PHE A 388 8.95 3.57 26.35
C PHE A 388 7.98 3.38 27.53
N LEU A 389 6.86 4.10 27.53
CA LEU A 389 5.83 3.93 28.56
C LEU A 389 5.26 2.50 28.57
N MET A 390 4.98 1.93 27.39
CA MET A 390 4.53 0.54 27.26
C MET A 390 5.56 -0.45 27.82
N THR A 391 6.86 -0.18 27.65
CA THR A 391 7.94 -1.10 28.01
C THR A 391 8.20 -1.10 29.52
N PHE A 392 8.17 0.07 30.17
CA PHE A 392 8.70 0.22 31.54
C PHE A 392 7.66 0.35 32.64
N ILE A 393 6.39 0.71 32.33
CA ILE A 393 5.41 0.94 33.40
C ILE A 393 4.80 -0.36 33.95
N GLY A 394 4.82 -1.47 33.18
CA GLY A 394 4.30 -2.77 33.65
C GLY A 394 2.80 -2.80 33.94
N ASN A 395 2.02 -1.87 33.37
CA ASN A 395 0.56 -1.79 33.50
C ASN A 395 -0.08 -2.02 32.15
N ILE A 396 -0.99 -3.00 32.05
CA ILE A 396 -1.62 -3.39 30.79
C ILE A 396 -2.41 -2.25 30.14
N TRP A 397 -3.08 -1.41 30.94
CA TRP A 397 -3.85 -0.28 30.42
C TRP A 397 -2.97 0.79 29.79
N VAL A 398 -1.77 1.00 30.34
CA VAL A 398 -0.74 1.88 29.76
C VAL A 398 -0.24 1.27 28.44
N CYS A 399 -0.01 -0.05 28.40
CA CYS A 399 0.36 -0.75 27.17
C CYS A 399 -0.71 -0.60 26.10
N TYR A 400 -1.98 -0.80 26.42
CA TYR A 400 -3.10 -0.65 25.48
C TYR A 400 -3.24 0.77 24.96
N THR A 401 -3.21 1.76 25.86
CA THR A 401 -3.30 3.19 25.48
C THR A 401 -2.10 3.61 24.65
N GLY A 402 -0.89 3.24 25.06
CA GLY A 402 0.34 3.51 24.34
C GLY A 402 0.34 2.94 22.92
N TYR A 403 -0.14 1.71 22.76
CA TYR A 403 -0.29 1.08 21.44
C TYR A 403 -1.28 1.81 20.54
N ILE A 404 -2.45 2.19 21.06
CA ILE A 404 -3.46 2.95 20.30
C ILE A 404 -2.87 4.28 19.84
N VAL A 405 -2.21 5.02 20.72
CA VAL A 405 -1.57 6.30 20.40
C VAL A 405 -0.48 6.11 19.35
N PHE A 406 0.43 5.16 19.54
CA PHE A 406 1.50 4.85 18.61
C PHE A 406 0.98 4.52 17.21
N LYS A 407 -0.03 3.65 17.11
CA LYS A 407 -0.64 3.23 15.84
C LYS A 407 -1.34 4.39 15.14
N CYS A 408 -2.07 5.24 15.88
CA CYS A 408 -2.72 6.43 15.33
C CYS A 408 -1.71 7.43 14.79
N LEU A 409 -0.64 7.71 15.53
CA LEU A 409 0.43 8.62 15.10
C LEU A 409 1.12 8.11 13.83
N TYR A 410 1.44 6.82 13.77
CA TYR A 410 2.03 6.23 12.57
C TYR A 410 1.07 6.33 11.37
N MET A 411 -0.19 5.97 11.52
CA MET A 411 -1.17 6.03 10.42
C MET A 411 -1.42 7.45 9.93
N MET A 412 -1.38 8.42 10.82
CA MET A 412 -1.42 9.84 10.46
C MET A 412 -0.22 10.22 9.60
N LEU A 413 0.98 9.94 10.07
CA LEU A 413 2.22 10.32 9.41
C LEU A 413 2.43 9.62 8.06
N ILE A 414 2.12 8.33 7.96
CA ILE A 414 2.23 7.59 6.72
C ILE A 414 1.25 8.12 5.66
N THR A 415 0.07 8.58 6.09
CA THR A 415 -0.92 9.21 5.20
C THR A 415 -0.37 10.53 4.63
N ILE A 416 0.24 11.36 5.47
CA ILE A 416 0.90 12.61 5.02
C ILE A 416 2.02 12.30 4.03
N ALA A 417 2.88 11.32 4.35
CA ALA A 417 3.98 10.90 3.48
C ALA A 417 3.46 10.39 2.12
N MET A 418 2.38 9.62 2.11
CA MET A 418 1.71 9.17 0.87
C MET A 418 1.27 10.33 0.00
N TYR A 419 0.64 11.37 0.59
CA TYR A 419 0.19 12.55 -0.15
C TYR A 419 1.37 13.32 -0.73
N GLN A 420 2.42 13.52 0.04
CA GLN A 420 3.61 14.26 -0.40
C GLN A 420 4.36 13.54 -1.52
N ILE A 421 4.48 12.22 -1.45
CA ILE A 421 5.11 11.43 -2.51
C ILE A 421 4.22 11.38 -3.76
N ALA A 422 2.88 11.32 -3.59
CA ALA A 422 1.95 11.21 -4.72
C ALA A 422 1.77 12.53 -5.48
N ALA A 423 2.04 13.69 -4.85
CA ALA A 423 1.74 15.00 -5.43
C ALA A 423 2.47 15.26 -6.76
N ASP A 424 3.72 14.78 -6.88
CA ASP A 424 4.61 15.05 -8.01
C ASP A 424 4.84 13.84 -8.93
N LEU A 425 4.14 12.72 -8.70
CA LEU A 425 4.39 11.48 -9.43
C LEU A 425 3.20 11.02 -10.28
N SER A 426 3.50 10.50 -11.49
CA SER A 426 2.51 9.75 -12.27
C SER A 426 2.11 8.46 -11.52
N MET A 427 0.92 7.91 -11.83
CA MET A 427 0.39 6.72 -11.14
C MET A 427 1.36 5.53 -11.18
N GLU A 428 2.02 5.29 -12.31
CA GLU A 428 2.95 4.18 -12.48
C GLU A 428 4.22 4.37 -11.63
N ARG A 429 4.77 5.58 -11.62
CA ARG A 429 5.92 5.94 -10.80
C ARG A 429 5.61 5.93 -9.31
N TYR A 430 4.38 6.34 -8.94
CA TYR A 430 3.92 6.25 -7.55
C TYR A 430 3.90 4.80 -7.05
N ALA A 431 3.35 3.86 -7.85
CA ALA A 431 3.33 2.44 -7.47
C ALA A 431 4.75 1.87 -7.30
N LEU A 432 5.70 2.28 -8.17
CA LEU A 432 7.10 1.88 -8.08
C LEU A 432 7.77 2.40 -6.80
N VAL A 433 7.61 3.69 -6.49
CA VAL A 433 8.18 4.30 -5.28
C VAL A 433 7.55 3.70 -4.02
N PHE A 434 6.24 3.51 -4.01
CA PHE A 434 5.52 2.86 -2.91
C PHE A 434 6.03 1.43 -2.67
N GLY A 435 6.17 0.65 -3.73
CA GLY A 435 6.71 -0.71 -3.66
C GLY A 435 8.16 -0.73 -3.16
N ALA A 436 9.01 0.18 -3.65
CA ALA A 436 10.40 0.30 -3.23
C ALA A 436 10.55 0.69 -1.76
N ASN A 437 9.72 1.64 -1.27
CA ASN A 437 9.73 2.05 0.13
C ASN A 437 9.32 0.90 1.06
N ASN A 438 8.28 0.15 0.71
CA ASN A 438 7.85 -1.01 1.48
C ASN A 438 8.88 -2.15 1.43
N PHE A 439 9.51 -2.37 0.28
CA PHE A 439 10.61 -3.34 0.16
C PHE A 439 11.79 -2.94 1.05
N GLY A 440 12.20 -1.67 1.03
CA GLY A 440 13.24 -1.14 1.92
C GLY A 440 12.90 -1.31 3.39
N ALA A 441 11.64 -1.03 3.78
CA ALA A 441 11.16 -1.26 5.13
C ALA A 441 11.27 -2.74 5.53
N LEU A 442 10.91 -3.66 4.64
CA LEU A 442 10.95 -5.10 4.90
C LEU A 442 12.38 -5.64 4.99
N VAL A 443 13.31 -5.11 4.19
CA VAL A 443 14.75 -5.42 4.32
C VAL A 443 15.27 -5.00 5.71
N LEU A 444 14.98 -3.77 6.13
CA LEU A 444 15.36 -3.29 7.46
C LEU A 444 14.71 -4.10 8.57
N GLN A 445 13.43 -4.43 8.43
CA GLN A 445 12.70 -5.29 9.36
C GLN A 445 13.35 -6.67 9.47
N THR A 446 13.76 -7.26 8.35
CA THR A 446 14.42 -8.56 8.32
C THR A 446 15.77 -8.51 9.05
N ILE A 447 16.54 -7.44 8.86
CA ILE A 447 17.81 -7.24 9.57
C ILE A 447 17.57 -7.14 11.09
N ILE A 448 16.63 -6.29 11.52
CA ILE A 448 16.29 -6.16 12.95
C ILE A 448 15.80 -7.48 13.52
N THR A 449 14.91 -8.19 12.81
CA THR A 449 14.39 -9.49 13.25
C THR A 449 15.52 -10.51 13.40
N SER A 450 16.42 -10.63 12.42
CA SER A 450 17.51 -11.61 12.45
C SER A 450 18.55 -11.33 13.52
N VAL A 451 18.81 -10.05 13.82
CA VAL A 451 19.81 -9.67 14.84
C VAL A 451 19.20 -9.68 16.24
N VAL A 452 18.02 -9.09 16.42
CA VAL A 452 17.45 -8.80 17.74
C VAL A 452 16.57 -9.94 18.25
N VAL A 453 15.74 -10.51 17.37
CA VAL A 453 14.64 -11.40 17.77
C VAL A 453 14.96 -12.87 17.56
N ASP A 454 15.51 -13.24 16.40
CA ASP A 454 15.74 -14.64 16.01
C ASP A 454 16.62 -15.38 17.02
N SER A 455 16.29 -16.64 17.28
CA SER A 455 17.06 -17.53 18.17
C SER A 455 18.51 -17.75 17.73
N ARG A 456 18.82 -17.52 16.44
CA ARG A 456 20.18 -17.57 15.87
C ARG A 456 20.94 -16.25 16.04
N GLY A 457 20.24 -15.15 16.38
CA GLY A 457 20.81 -13.84 16.68
C GLY A 457 21.02 -13.62 18.17
N LEU A 458 20.59 -12.47 18.67
CA LEU A 458 20.67 -12.13 20.10
C LEU A 458 19.56 -12.80 20.94
N ALA A 459 18.50 -13.28 20.31
CA ALA A 459 17.35 -13.93 20.94
C ALA A 459 16.82 -13.15 22.18
N LEU A 460 16.72 -11.84 22.08
CA LEU A 460 16.35 -11.01 23.21
C LEU A 460 14.91 -11.29 23.67
N SER A 461 14.68 -11.16 24.98
CA SER A 461 13.34 -11.17 25.54
C SER A 461 12.56 -9.92 25.15
N ILE A 462 11.23 -9.90 25.35
CA ILE A 462 10.34 -8.87 24.81
C ILE A 462 10.64 -7.46 25.30
N ILE A 463 11.07 -7.29 26.56
CA ILE A 463 11.37 -5.97 27.13
C ILE A 463 12.59 -5.30 26.47
N PRO A 464 13.78 -5.95 26.36
CA PRO A 464 14.87 -5.41 25.56
C PRO A 464 14.51 -5.16 24.09
N GLN A 465 13.69 -6.02 23.45
CA GLN A 465 13.23 -5.79 22.07
C GLN A 465 12.47 -4.46 21.96
N PHE A 466 11.48 -4.22 22.82
CA PHE A 466 10.70 -2.98 22.80
C PHE A 466 11.54 -1.76 23.20
N THR A 467 12.53 -1.91 24.06
CA THR A 467 13.51 -0.86 24.36
C THR A 467 14.29 -0.45 23.11
N ILE A 468 14.71 -1.43 22.28
CA ILE A 468 15.37 -1.17 21.00
C ILE A 468 14.42 -0.47 20.05
N TYR A 469 13.15 -0.90 19.95
CA TYR A 469 12.18 -0.25 19.06
C TYR A 469 11.88 1.20 19.47
N ALA A 470 11.74 1.47 20.75
CA ALA A 470 11.57 2.83 21.28
C ALA A 470 12.80 3.71 21.02
N SER A 471 14.01 3.19 21.22
CA SER A 471 15.26 3.87 20.91
C SER A 471 15.42 4.14 19.41
N TYR A 472 15.02 3.19 18.57
CA TYR A 472 14.99 3.32 17.12
C TYR A 472 14.08 4.49 16.67
N PHE A 473 12.86 4.58 17.21
CA PHE A 473 11.96 5.72 16.94
C PHE A 473 12.50 7.04 17.48
N SER A 474 13.23 7.02 18.60
CA SER A 474 13.90 8.21 19.14
C SER A 474 14.98 8.74 18.18
N VAL A 475 15.76 7.86 17.57
CA VAL A 475 16.75 8.23 16.55
C VAL A 475 16.06 8.84 15.33
N ILE A 476 15.00 8.21 14.82
CA ILE A 476 14.18 8.77 13.71
C ILE A 476 13.69 10.17 14.08
N ALA A 477 13.13 10.34 15.27
CA ALA A 477 12.62 11.62 15.75
C ALA A 477 13.70 12.70 15.75
N VAL A 478 14.88 12.42 16.32
CA VAL A 478 16.00 13.39 16.38
C VAL A 478 16.44 13.78 14.97
N VAL A 479 16.64 12.83 14.07
CA VAL A 479 17.08 13.10 12.69
C VAL A 479 16.09 14.01 11.96
N PHE A 480 14.81 13.69 12.03
CA PHE A 480 13.78 14.46 11.31
C PHE A 480 13.42 15.79 12.00
N LEU A 481 13.55 15.89 13.33
CA LEU A 481 13.44 17.16 14.05
C LEU A 481 14.56 18.13 13.65
N LEU A 482 15.81 17.67 13.66
CA LEU A 482 16.95 18.51 13.25
C LEU A 482 16.78 18.96 11.80
N ARG A 483 16.34 18.07 10.93
CA ARG A 483 16.05 18.35 9.54
C ARG A 483 14.92 19.39 9.38
N GLY A 484 13.80 19.20 10.05
CA GLY A 484 12.66 20.10 10.01
C GLY A 484 13.00 21.51 10.52
N LEU A 485 13.76 21.59 11.61
CA LEU A 485 14.26 22.88 12.13
C LEU A 485 15.18 23.58 11.13
N PHE A 486 16.07 22.81 10.46
CA PHE A 486 16.95 23.37 9.42
C PHE A 486 16.14 23.89 8.21
N THR A 487 15.13 23.15 7.74
CA THR A 487 14.26 23.55 6.63
C THR A 487 13.50 24.86 6.97
N ILE A 488 12.95 24.98 8.18
CA ILE A 488 12.25 26.20 8.63
C ILE A 488 13.22 27.36 8.76
N TRP A 489 14.40 27.15 9.33
CA TRP A 489 15.42 28.17 9.48
C TRP A 489 15.85 28.71 8.10
N ARG A 490 16.11 27.83 7.13
CA ARG A 490 16.46 28.18 5.75
C ARG A 490 15.35 28.97 5.06
N ALA A 491 14.10 28.56 5.21
CA ALA A 491 12.95 29.26 4.64
C ALA A 491 12.80 30.69 5.21
N LYS A 492 13.01 30.86 6.53
CA LYS A 492 13.00 32.18 7.17
C LYS A 492 14.15 33.08 6.72
N ARG A 493 15.33 32.50 6.52
CA ARG A 493 16.50 33.21 6.03
C ARG A 493 16.29 33.73 4.60
N ASN A 494 15.86 32.87 3.68
CA ASN A 494 15.58 33.25 2.30
C ASN A 494 14.53 34.37 2.22
N LYS A 495 13.47 34.31 3.06
CA LYS A 495 12.44 35.34 3.10
C LYS A 495 13.01 36.71 3.57
N ARG A 496 13.97 36.72 4.51
CA ARG A 496 14.64 37.95 4.95
C ARG A 496 15.53 38.54 3.85
N GLU A 497 16.26 37.69 3.12
CA GLU A 497 17.13 38.11 2.04
C GLU A 497 16.31 38.74 0.89
N THR A 498 15.16 38.15 0.51
CA THR A 498 14.26 38.70 -0.51
C THR A 498 13.66 40.04 -0.06
N THR A 499 13.23 40.18 1.19
CA THR A 499 12.68 41.45 1.72
C THR A 499 13.75 42.54 1.77
N SER A 500 15.02 42.22 2.01
CA SER A 500 16.13 43.19 2.00
C SER A 500 16.46 43.66 0.59
N SER A 501 16.39 42.78 -0.43
CA SER A 501 16.60 43.17 -1.83
C SER A 501 15.48 44.08 -2.36
N ASP A 502 14.22 43.78 -2.01
CA ASP A 502 13.08 44.61 -2.42
C ASP A 502 13.09 46.01 -1.80
N ILE A 503 13.73 46.18 -0.61
CA ILE A 503 13.88 47.48 0.04
C ILE A 503 15.04 48.27 -0.60
N SER A 504 16.07 47.61 -1.11
CA SER A 504 17.21 48.25 -1.78
C SER A 504 16.90 48.74 -3.19
N ASP A 505 15.92 48.14 -3.86
CA ASP A 505 15.50 48.46 -5.23
C ASP A 505 14.31 49.48 -5.29
N SER A 506 13.85 50.00 -4.17
CA SER A 506 12.88 51.10 -4.17
C SER A 506 13.59 52.39 -4.61
N PRO A 507 13.20 53.04 -5.75
CA PRO A 507 13.79 54.28 -6.18
C PRO A 507 13.46 55.37 -5.14
N GLY A 508 14.51 55.96 -4.57
CA GLY A 508 14.40 57.01 -3.57
C GLY A 508 13.52 58.14 -4.06
N PHE A 509 12.49 58.46 -3.30
CA PHE A 509 11.69 59.65 -3.47
C PHE A 509 12.62 60.84 -3.27
N VAL A 510 12.96 61.49 -4.36
CA VAL A 510 13.65 62.80 -4.31
C VAL A 510 12.64 63.84 -3.84
N GLU A 511 12.76 64.26 -2.58
CA GLU A 511 12.02 65.35 -2.01
C GLU A 511 12.55 66.66 -2.60
N HIS A 512 11.88 67.20 -3.61
CA HIS A 512 12.08 68.57 -4.07
C HIS A 512 11.46 69.53 -3.01
N ARG A 513 12.31 70.10 -2.19
CA ARG A 513 11.98 71.31 -1.45
C ARG A 513 11.98 72.50 -2.41
N LEU A 514 10.84 73.20 -2.51
CA LEU A 514 10.70 74.62 -2.86
C LEU A 514 10.47 75.40 -1.59
#